data_1d6f39265a4388e2826ad5a84cdc246a
#
_entry.id   1d6f39265a4388e2826ad5a84cdc246a
#
_cell.length_a   1.000
_cell.length_b   1.000
_cell.length_c   1.000
_cell.angle_alpha   90.00
_cell.angle_beta   90.00
_cell.angle_gamma   90.00
#
_symmetry.space_group_name_H-M   'P 1'
#
loop_
_entity.id
_entity.type
_entity.pdbx_description
1 polymer ?
#
loop_
_entity_poly.entity_id
_entity_poly.type
_entity_poly.pdbx_seq_one_letter_code
_entity_poly.pdbx_strand_id
1 'polypeptide(L)'
;MNAQDFFDQNPVFTREEFLAHRNTARSPLTNRNLLAHHVASGRLVRVRRGLYATVPRGVEPGAARFDPYLVATKLAPDAVVAYHAALQFHGKSHSVSNRVTYLTRRRLRTYRFRDAEFVAVRCPPPLRALPDMGGNVLDQPHAGGRVRVATLERTLVDVLDAPHHGGGWEEVWRSLESVEFFDLDAVVEYALKRDSSLTVARVGFFLDQHRQTLMVEERHLAALRARAPVQPLYLDRKREPGKLVQAWNLVVPERVLSRSWGTVA
;
A
#
# COMPACT_ATOMS: atom_id res chain seq x y z
N MET A 1 -5.55 -14.47 -31.06
CA MET A 1 -5.41 -13.04 -30.70
C MET A 1 -4.02 -12.59 -31.09
N ASN A 2 -3.87 -11.46 -31.76
CA ASN A 2 -2.56 -10.98 -32.20
C ASN A 2 -1.86 -10.19 -31.07
N ALA A 3 -0.60 -9.80 -31.27
CA ALA A 3 0.14 -9.04 -30.24
C ALA A 3 -0.47 -7.66 -29.96
N GLN A 4 -1.12 -7.08 -30.96
CA GLN A 4 -1.77 -5.77 -30.85
C GLN A 4 -2.99 -5.83 -29.91
N ASP A 5 -3.82 -6.86 -30.06
CA ASP A 5 -4.99 -7.06 -29.19
C ASP A 5 -4.57 -7.23 -27.72
N PHE A 6 -3.44 -7.93 -27.49
CA PHE A 6 -2.88 -8.08 -26.15
C PHE A 6 -2.45 -6.73 -25.55
N PHE A 7 -1.77 -5.88 -26.33
CA PHE A 7 -1.33 -4.57 -25.84
C PHE A 7 -2.51 -3.66 -25.53
N ASP A 8 -3.55 -3.67 -26.38
CA ASP A 8 -4.74 -2.84 -26.18
C ASP A 8 -5.53 -3.22 -24.90
N GLN A 9 -5.43 -4.49 -24.47
CA GLN A 9 -6.07 -5.01 -23.25
C GLN A 9 -5.17 -4.97 -22.00
N ASN A 10 -3.87 -4.73 -22.16
CA ASN A 10 -2.90 -4.78 -21.07
C ASN A 10 -2.07 -3.49 -21.02
N PRO A 11 -2.54 -2.46 -20.29
CA PRO A 11 -1.83 -1.19 -20.14
C PRO A 11 -0.43 -1.33 -19.53
N VAL A 12 -0.28 -2.27 -18.58
CA VAL A 12 1.00 -2.65 -17.98
C VAL A 12 1.07 -4.16 -17.86
N PHE A 13 2.14 -4.76 -18.33
CA PHE A 13 2.30 -6.22 -18.35
C PHE A 13 3.74 -6.66 -18.19
N THR A 14 3.93 -7.85 -17.65
CA THR A 14 5.24 -8.52 -17.59
C THR A 14 5.50 -9.28 -18.87
N ARG A 15 6.80 -9.53 -19.14
CA ARG A 15 7.20 -10.40 -20.24
C ARG A 15 6.57 -11.80 -20.13
N GLU A 16 6.47 -12.31 -18.92
CA GLU A 16 5.90 -13.62 -18.62
C GLU A 16 4.41 -13.69 -19.01
N GLU A 17 3.62 -12.66 -18.69
CA GLU A 17 2.23 -12.55 -19.10
C GLU A 17 2.06 -12.49 -20.62
N PHE A 18 2.92 -11.73 -21.29
CA PHE A 18 2.94 -11.71 -22.76
C PHE A 18 3.28 -13.06 -23.37
N LEU A 19 4.26 -13.78 -22.81
CA LEU A 19 4.63 -15.12 -23.28
C LEU A 19 3.51 -16.15 -23.06
N ALA A 20 2.88 -16.12 -21.89
CA ALA A 20 1.75 -17.00 -21.55
C ALA A 20 0.58 -16.79 -22.54
N HIS A 21 0.29 -15.54 -22.88
CA HIS A 21 -0.78 -15.21 -23.83
C HIS A 21 -0.48 -15.73 -25.26
N ARG A 22 0.78 -15.73 -25.70
CA ARG A 22 1.14 -16.07 -27.08
C ARG A 22 1.19 -17.55 -27.41
N ASN A 23 0.85 -18.40 -26.48
CA ASN A 23 0.95 -19.85 -26.64
C ASN A 23 2.28 -20.29 -27.31
N THR A 24 3.03 -21.11 -26.69
CA THR A 24 4.47 -21.46 -26.85
C THR A 24 5.00 -21.89 -28.24
N ALA A 25 4.22 -21.71 -29.30
CA ALA A 25 4.59 -22.15 -30.65
C ALA A 25 5.77 -21.36 -31.29
N ARG A 26 6.22 -20.25 -30.69
CA ARG A 26 7.33 -19.45 -31.24
C ARG A 26 8.50 -19.39 -30.26
N SER A 27 9.72 -19.39 -30.79
CA SER A 27 10.93 -19.40 -29.97
C SER A 27 11.00 -18.19 -29.02
N PRO A 28 11.62 -18.34 -27.82
CA PRO A 28 11.83 -17.25 -26.88
C PRO A 28 12.55 -16.04 -27.48
N LEU A 29 13.44 -16.28 -28.46
CA LEU A 29 14.19 -15.25 -29.19
C LEU A 29 13.26 -14.40 -30.06
N THR A 30 12.31 -15.01 -30.78
CA THR A 30 11.30 -14.30 -31.60
C THR A 30 10.46 -13.38 -30.77
N ASN A 31 10.00 -13.82 -29.60
CA ASN A 31 9.19 -13.01 -28.70
C ASN A 31 9.96 -11.84 -28.08
N ARG A 32 11.25 -12.04 -27.75
CA ARG A 32 12.14 -10.98 -27.27
C ARG A 32 12.34 -9.91 -28.35
N ASN A 33 12.60 -10.33 -29.60
CA ASN A 33 12.80 -9.41 -30.72
C ASN A 33 11.53 -8.63 -31.03
N LEU A 34 10.35 -9.26 -30.90
CA LEU A 34 9.06 -8.60 -31.08
C LEU A 34 8.82 -7.49 -30.04
N LEU A 35 9.06 -7.76 -28.77
CA LEU A 35 8.95 -6.73 -27.73
C LEU A 35 9.97 -5.59 -27.96
N ALA A 36 11.19 -5.91 -28.34
CA ALA A 36 12.20 -4.91 -28.68
C ALA A 36 11.77 -4.04 -29.86
N HIS A 37 11.19 -4.65 -30.91
CA HIS A 37 10.63 -3.92 -32.05
C HIS A 37 9.52 -2.95 -31.63
N HIS A 38 8.57 -3.39 -30.78
CA HIS A 38 7.48 -2.53 -30.31
C HIS A 38 7.96 -1.41 -29.37
N VAL A 39 9.05 -1.63 -28.64
CA VAL A 39 9.71 -0.56 -27.89
C VAL A 39 10.38 0.44 -28.85
N ALA A 40 11.09 -0.03 -29.86
CA ALA A 40 11.74 0.83 -30.86
C ALA A 40 10.74 1.66 -31.69
N SER A 41 9.56 1.08 -31.99
CA SER A 41 8.48 1.77 -32.72
C SER A 41 7.63 2.69 -31.82
N GLY A 42 7.95 2.82 -30.52
CA GLY A 42 7.23 3.67 -29.60
C GLY A 42 5.87 3.14 -29.15
N ARG A 43 5.47 1.93 -29.55
CA ARG A 43 4.21 1.30 -29.12
C ARG A 43 4.25 0.85 -27.66
N LEU A 44 5.43 0.52 -27.16
CA LEU A 44 5.69 0.12 -25.79
C LEU A 44 6.75 1.01 -25.17
N VAL A 45 6.61 1.28 -23.87
CA VAL A 45 7.69 1.82 -23.05
C VAL A 45 8.16 0.72 -22.11
N ARG A 46 9.46 0.55 -22.02
CA ARG A 46 10.07 -0.37 -21.07
C ARG A 46 10.15 0.29 -19.71
N VAL A 47 9.31 -0.16 -18.76
CA VAL A 47 9.34 0.30 -17.37
C VAL A 47 10.66 -0.14 -16.72
N ARG A 48 10.93 -1.45 -16.74
CA ARG A 48 12.22 -2.06 -16.36
C ARG A 48 12.45 -3.38 -17.13
N ARG A 49 13.52 -4.07 -16.84
CA ARG A 49 13.77 -5.39 -17.47
C ARG A 49 12.59 -6.35 -17.19
N GLY A 50 11.92 -6.79 -18.25
CA GLY A 50 10.78 -7.71 -18.19
C GLY A 50 9.44 -7.07 -17.83
N LEU A 51 9.34 -5.74 -17.69
CA LEU A 51 8.10 -5.01 -17.42
C LEU A 51 7.92 -3.91 -18.45
N TYR A 52 6.74 -3.86 -19.06
CA TYR A 52 6.40 -2.96 -20.15
C TYR A 52 5.08 -2.26 -19.88
N ALA A 53 4.94 -1.05 -20.43
CA ALA A 53 3.70 -0.30 -20.45
C ALA A 53 3.33 0.01 -21.91
N THR A 54 2.05 -0.13 -22.22
CA THR A 54 1.50 0.14 -23.56
C THR A 54 1.25 1.63 -23.71
N VAL A 55 1.80 2.22 -24.78
CA VAL A 55 1.54 3.62 -25.13
C VAL A 55 0.16 3.72 -25.78
N PRO A 56 -0.74 4.59 -25.28
CA PRO A 56 -2.04 4.82 -25.91
C PRO A 56 -1.88 5.26 -27.38
N ARG A 57 -2.82 4.88 -28.24
CA ARG A 57 -2.77 5.27 -29.67
C ARG A 57 -2.81 6.79 -29.80
N GLY A 58 -1.98 7.32 -30.69
CA GLY A 58 -1.93 8.75 -30.96
C GLY A 58 -1.19 9.57 -29.89
N VAL A 59 -0.57 8.92 -28.89
CA VAL A 59 0.23 9.57 -27.85
C VAL A 59 1.72 9.32 -28.12
N GLU A 60 2.52 10.35 -28.04
CA GLU A 60 3.97 10.24 -28.10
C GLU A 60 4.51 9.48 -26.87
N PRO A 61 5.46 8.54 -27.02
CA PRO A 61 5.97 7.74 -25.88
C PRO A 61 6.52 8.58 -24.74
N GLY A 62 7.10 9.77 -25.06
CA GLY A 62 7.61 10.70 -24.06
C GLY A 62 6.53 11.36 -23.23
N ALA A 63 5.37 11.64 -23.82
CA ALA A 63 4.21 12.28 -23.19
C ALA A 63 3.24 11.28 -22.54
N ALA A 64 3.38 9.99 -22.83
CA ALA A 64 2.48 8.96 -22.31
C ALA A 64 2.54 8.88 -20.79
N ARG A 65 1.38 8.94 -20.16
CA ARG A 65 1.21 8.73 -18.71
C ARG A 65 0.75 7.30 -18.47
N PHE A 66 1.29 6.71 -17.42
CA PHE A 66 0.99 5.33 -17.04
C PHE A 66 0.46 5.31 -15.61
N ASP A 67 -0.57 4.52 -15.39
CA ASP A 67 -1.14 4.38 -14.06
C ASP A 67 -0.10 3.78 -13.09
N PRO A 68 0.25 4.48 -12.00
CA PRO A 68 1.31 4.04 -11.11
C PRO A 68 0.91 2.81 -10.27
N TYR A 69 -0.39 2.60 -10.01
CA TYR A 69 -0.86 1.44 -9.26
C TYR A 69 -0.73 0.15 -10.08
N LEU A 70 -1.04 0.22 -11.39
CA LEU A 70 -0.81 -0.90 -12.31
C LEU A 70 0.68 -1.25 -12.39
N VAL A 71 1.56 -0.24 -12.44
CA VAL A 71 3.00 -0.47 -12.40
C VAL A 71 3.40 -1.13 -11.09
N ALA A 72 2.97 -0.61 -9.95
CA ALA A 72 3.33 -1.12 -8.62
C ALA A 72 3.00 -2.61 -8.45
N THR A 73 1.81 -3.05 -8.90
CA THR A 73 1.38 -4.46 -8.78
C THR A 73 2.20 -5.42 -9.65
N LYS A 74 2.93 -4.91 -10.65
CA LYS A 74 3.79 -5.72 -11.52
C LYS A 74 5.28 -5.67 -11.12
N LEU A 75 5.66 -4.87 -10.11
CA LEU A 75 7.03 -4.79 -9.62
C LEU A 75 7.46 -6.02 -8.81
N ALA A 76 6.53 -6.77 -8.23
CA ALA A 76 6.76 -8.08 -7.64
C ALA A 76 5.54 -8.97 -7.87
N PRO A 77 5.70 -10.31 -8.00
CA PRO A 77 4.56 -11.22 -8.20
C PRO A 77 3.55 -11.20 -7.07
N ASP A 78 3.99 -10.83 -5.87
CA ASP A 78 3.21 -10.77 -4.64
C ASP A 78 2.95 -9.31 -4.20
N ALA A 79 3.18 -8.32 -5.07
CA ALA A 79 3.00 -6.91 -4.72
C ALA A 79 1.54 -6.60 -4.35
N VAL A 80 1.37 -5.86 -3.25
CA VAL A 80 0.09 -5.33 -2.79
C VAL A 80 0.28 -3.84 -2.50
N VAL A 81 -0.45 -2.97 -3.18
CA VAL A 81 -0.46 -1.53 -2.89
C VAL A 81 -0.92 -1.32 -1.45
N ALA A 82 -0.20 -0.53 -0.66
CA ALA A 82 -0.39 -0.45 0.78
C ALA A 82 -0.01 0.93 1.34
N TYR A 83 -0.29 1.15 2.62
CA TYR A 83 0.01 2.38 3.35
C TYR A 83 -0.64 3.61 2.71
N HIS A 84 0.06 4.73 2.59
CA HIS A 84 -0.47 5.95 1.97
C HIS A 84 -1.00 5.72 0.56
N ALA A 85 -0.31 4.90 -0.24
CA ALA A 85 -0.75 4.58 -1.59
C ALA A 85 -2.09 3.83 -1.63
N ALA A 86 -2.40 3.01 -0.62
CA ALA A 86 -3.71 2.38 -0.48
C ALA A 86 -4.78 3.40 -0.05
N LEU A 87 -4.49 4.30 0.90
CA LEU A 87 -5.39 5.40 1.24
C LEU A 87 -5.73 6.24 0.01
N GLN A 88 -4.71 6.60 -0.77
CA GLN A 88 -4.89 7.39 -1.99
C GLN A 88 -5.68 6.63 -3.07
N PHE A 89 -5.44 5.32 -3.24
CA PHE A 89 -6.20 4.47 -4.15
C PHE A 89 -7.68 4.41 -3.78
N HIS A 90 -7.99 4.34 -2.50
CA HIS A 90 -9.37 4.35 -1.97
C HIS A 90 -9.98 5.77 -1.88
N GLY A 91 -9.26 6.82 -2.29
CA GLY A 91 -9.73 8.21 -2.20
C GLY A 91 -9.86 8.74 -0.78
N LYS A 92 -9.09 8.17 0.17
CA LYS A 92 -9.13 8.50 1.60
C LYS A 92 -7.83 9.12 2.13
N SER A 93 -6.87 9.46 1.26
CA SER A 93 -5.68 10.20 1.67
C SER A 93 -5.99 11.69 1.84
N HIS A 94 -5.41 12.31 2.86
CA HIS A 94 -5.52 13.75 3.06
C HIS A 94 -4.70 14.53 2.01
N SER A 95 -3.55 14.02 1.62
CA SER A 95 -2.70 14.61 0.58
C SER A 95 -2.47 13.66 -0.59
N VAL A 96 -2.03 14.21 -1.73
CA VAL A 96 -1.65 13.45 -2.92
C VAL A 96 -0.14 13.28 -2.96
N SER A 97 0.31 12.07 -3.26
CA SER A 97 1.72 11.74 -3.35
C SER A 97 2.05 10.96 -4.63
N ASN A 98 3.19 11.28 -5.25
CA ASN A 98 3.74 10.49 -6.35
C ASN A 98 4.52 9.25 -5.86
N ARG A 99 4.57 9.04 -4.55
CA ARG A 99 5.22 7.90 -3.93
C ARG A 99 4.22 6.76 -3.75
N VAL A 100 4.42 5.67 -4.50
CA VAL A 100 3.57 4.48 -4.45
C VAL A 100 4.25 3.42 -3.61
N THR A 101 3.73 3.19 -2.41
CA THR A 101 4.21 2.17 -1.48
C THR A 101 3.48 0.86 -1.73
N TYR A 102 4.22 -0.25 -1.76
CA TYR A 102 3.65 -1.59 -1.88
C TYR A 102 4.36 -2.60 -0.98
N LEU A 103 3.59 -3.54 -0.46
CA LEU A 103 4.08 -4.67 0.33
C LEU A 103 4.53 -5.82 -0.59
N THR A 104 5.61 -6.49 -0.19
CA THR A 104 6.10 -7.72 -0.84
C THR A 104 6.94 -8.54 0.16
N ARG A 105 7.04 -9.84 -0.05
CA ARG A 105 7.98 -10.71 0.72
C ARG A 105 9.43 -10.48 0.35
N ARG A 106 9.68 -9.87 -0.81
CA ARG A 106 11.01 -9.66 -1.37
C ARG A 106 11.69 -8.42 -0.80
N ARG A 107 13.01 -8.40 -0.77
CA ARG A 107 13.78 -7.18 -0.56
C ARG A 107 14.05 -6.55 -1.93
N LEU A 108 13.43 -5.42 -2.18
CA LEU A 108 13.60 -4.66 -3.41
C LEU A 108 14.06 -3.24 -3.08
N ARG A 109 14.82 -2.65 -4.00
CA ARG A 109 15.21 -1.24 -3.89
C ARG A 109 14.07 -0.36 -4.36
N THR A 110 14.01 0.87 -3.85
CA THR A 110 13.17 1.93 -4.40
C THR A 110 13.45 2.07 -5.91
N TYR A 111 12.39 2.22 -6.67
CA TYR A 111 12.45 2.33 -8.11
C TYR A 111 11.72 3.58 -8.57
N ARG A 112 12.26 4.31 -9.54
CA ARG A 112 11.62 5.48 -10.12
C ARG A 112 11.32 5.22 -11.59
N PHE A 113 10.11 5.57 -11.98
CA PHE A 113 9.68 5.53 -13.37
C PHE A 113 8.74 6.71 -13.62
N ARG A 114 9.09 7.52 -14.60
CA ARG A 114 8.45 8.83 -14.82
C ARG A 114 8.52 9.67 -13.52
N ASP A 115 7.43 10.30 -13.16
CA ASP A 115 7.22 11.12 -11.96
C ASP A 115 6.87 10.31 -10.70
N ALA A 116 6.70 8.98 -10.83
CA ALA A 116 6.36 8.12 -9.69
C ALA A 116 7.60 7.45 -9.06
N GLU A 117 7.61 7.41 -7.74
CA GLU A 117 8.57 6.68 -6.92
C GLU A 117 7.90 5.45 -6.29
N PHE A 118 8.41 4.27 -6.58
CA PHE A 118 7.88 2.99 -6.08
C PHE A 118 8.72 2.50 -4.91
N VAL A 119 8.09 2.37 -3.75
CA VAL A 119 8.76 1.97 -2.51
C VAL A 119 8.28 0.61 -2.07
N ALA A 120 9.16 -0.38 -2.19
CA ALA A 120 8.90 -1.72 -1.68
C ALA A 120 9.08 -1.77 -0.17
N VAL A 121 8.02 -2.11 0.54
CA VAL A 121 8.08 -2.40 1.98
C VAL A 121 8.04 -3.91 2.17
N ARG A 122 9.02 -4.42 2.90
CA ARG A 122 9.07 -5.85 3.19
C ARG A 122 7.98 -6.22 4.17
N CYS A 123 7.16 -7.20 3.80
CA CYS A 123 6.12 -7.73 4.68
C CYS A 123 6.71 -8.12 6.05
N PRO A 124 6.08 -7.73 7.15
CA PRO A 124 6.50 -8.08 8.50
C PRO A 124 6.64 -9.60 8.72
N PRO A 125 7.59 -10.01 9.58
CA PRO A 125 7.87 -11.43 9.78
C PRO A 125 6.64 -12.30 10.10
N PRO A 126 5.74 -11.92 11.03
CA PRO A 126 4.57 -12.74 11.37
C PRO A 126 3.62 -13.00 10.19
N LEU A 127 3.54 -12.06 9.25
CA LEU A 127 2.61 -12.14 8.13
C LEU A 127 3.19 -12.83 6.88
N ARG A 128 4.52 -13.03 6.81
CA ARG A 128 5.18 -13.51 5.58
C ARG A 128 4.75 -14.89 5.14
N ALA A 129 4.50 -15.79 6.09
CA ALA A 129 4.09 -17.17 5.82
C ALA A 129 2.59 -17.29 5.53
N LEU A 130 1.80 -16.28 5.90
CA LEU A 130 0.36 -16.30 5.75
C LEU A 130 -0.07 -16.03 4.29
N PRO A 131 -1.21 -16.60 3.84
CA PRO A 131 -1.79 -16.24 2.56
C PRO A 131 -1.96 -14.73 2.44
N ASP A 132 -1.71 -14.19 1.25
CA ASP A 132 -1.79 -12.75 0.96
C ASP A 132 -1.12 -11.84 2.01
N MET A 133 -0.05 -12.36 2.65
CA MET A 133 0.69 -11.63 3.69
C MET A 133 -0.24 -11.18 4.84
N GLY A 134 -1.14 -12.07 5.29
CA GLY A 134 -2.07 -11.83 6.40
C GLY A 134 -3.51 -11.52 6.00
N GLY A 135 -3.81 -11.52 4.70
CA GLY A 135 -5.17 -11.28 4.19
C GLY A 135 -5.53 -9.79 4.03
N ASN A 136 -6.82 -9.51 3.95
CA ASN A 136 -7.39 -8.17 3.78
C ASN A 136 -6.77 -7.45 2.55
N VAL A 137 -6.80 -8.15 1.40
CA VAL A 137 -6.33 -7.68 0.09
C VAL A 137 -7.48 -7.78 -0.90
N LEU A 138 -7.72 -6.71 -1.60
CA LEU A 138 -8.65 -6.65 -2.73
C LEU A 138 -7.89 -6.78 -4.04
N ASP A 139 -8.48 -7.49 -5.00
CA ASP A 139 -8.05 -7.50 -6.39
C ASP A 139 -9.13 -6.80 -7.21
N GLN A 140 -8.88 -5.55 -7.58
CA GLN A 140 -9.89 -4.67 -8.21
C GLN A 140 -9.55 -4.32 -9.66
N PRO A 141 -10.55 -4.27 -10.55
CA PRO A 141 -10.39 -3.64 -11.86
C PRO A 141 -10.02 -2.17 -11.72
N HIS A 142 -9.00 -1.73 -12.46
CA HIS A 142 -8.54 -0.35 -12.43
C HIS A 142 -7.80 0.01 -13.71
N ALA A 143 -8.18 1.12 -14.36
CA ALA A 143 -7.51 1.68 -15.53
C ALA A 143 -7.16 0.65 -16.63
N GLY A 144 -8.08 -0.27 -16.94
CA GLY A 144 -7.90 -1.32 -17.95
C GLY A 144 -7.04 -2.51 -17.51
N GLY A 145 -6.66 -2.58 -16.24
CA GLY A 145 -5.95 -3.71 -15.64
C GLY A 145 -6.57 -4.12 -14.30
N ARG A 146 -5.77 -4.75 -13.45
CA ARG A 146 -6.17 -5.12 -12.09
C ARG A 146 -5.10 -4.67 -11.10
N VAL A 147 -5.55 -4.17 -9.94
CA VAL A 147 -4.68 -3.72 -8.85
C VAL A 147 -4.97 -4.54 -7.61
N ARG A 148 -3.92 -5.13 -7.04
CA ARG A 148 -3.98 -5.74 -5.71
C ARG A 148 -3.66 -4.66 -4.68
N VAL A 149 -4.62 -4.37 -3.81
CA VAL A 149 -4.53 -3.29 -2.83
C VAL A 149 -5.00 -3.76 -1.46
N ALA A 150 -4.39 -3.26 -0.40
CA ALA A 150 -4.85 -3.49 0.98
C ALA A 150 -6.25 -2.89 1.18
N THR A 151 -7.11 -3.56 1.96
CA THR A 151 -8.39 -2.98 2.38
C THR A 151 -8.16 -1.77 3.28
N LEU A 152 -9.20 -0.98 3.55
CA LEU A 152 -9.10 0.16 4.48
C LEU A 152 -8.77 -0.28 5.91
N GLU A 153 -9.32 -1.42 6.36
CA GLU A 153 -9.07 -2.01 7.69
C GLU A 153 -7.60 -2.37 7.87
N ARG A 154 -7.04 -3.09 6.90
CA ARG A 154 -5.62 -3.39 6.86
C ARG A 154 -4.77 -2.14 6.79
N THR A 155 -5.16 -1.20 5.95
CA THR A 155 -4.43 0.06 5.75
C THR A 155 -4.39 0.89 7.04
N LEU A 156 -5.49 0.96 7.80
CA LEU A 156 -5.52 1.59 9.12
C LEU A 156 -4.42 1.04 10.03
N VAL A 157 -4.35 -0.27 10.16
CA VAL A 157 -3.35 -0.92 11.02
C VAL A 157 -1.93 -0.68 10.48
N ASP A 158 -1.71 -0.85 9.17
CA ASP A 158 -0.40 -0.72 8.56
C ASP A 158 0.15 0.72 8.67
N VAL A 159 -0.67 1.77 8.49
CA VAL A 159 -0.20 3.16 8.63
C VAL A 159 0.02 3.56 10.08
N LEU A 160 -0.73 3.03 11.03
CA LEU A 160 -0.47 3.22 12.45
C LEU A 160 0.78 2.47 12.92
N ASP A 161 1.08 1.30 12.35
CA ASP A 161 2.31 0.56 12.62
C ASP A 161 3.54 1.28 12.10
N ALA A 162 3.48 1.82 10.88
CA ALA A 162 4.59 2.46 10.20
C ALA A 162 4.20 3.83 9.60
N PRO A 163 3.94 4.85 10.43
CA PRO A 163 3.41 6.14 10.00
C PRO A 163 4.29 6.87 8.98
N HIS A 164 5.59 6.60 8.95
CA HIS A 164 6.50 7.15 7.94
C HIS A 164 6.22 6.64 6.50
N HIS A 165 5.53 5.51 6.36
CA HIS A 165 4.99 5.04 5.08
C HIS A 165 3.58 5.58 4.81
N GLY A 166 2.92 6.10 5.85
CA GLY A 166 1.62 6.75 5.77
C GLY A 166 1.67 8.27 5.53
N GLY A 167 2.87 8.87 5.41
CA GLY A 167 3.03 10.32 5.27
C GLY A 167 3.29 11.07 6.59
N GLY A 168 3.44 10.34 7.71
CA GLY A 168 3.60 10.91 9.06
C GLY A 168 2.30 10.92 9.85
N TRP A 169 2.39 11.31 11.13
CA TRP A 169 1.24 11.21 12.04
C TRP A 169 0.06 12.09 11.63
N GLU A 170 0.31 13.33 11.20
CA GLU A 170 -0.75 14.22 10.75
C GLU A 170 -1.50 13.67 9.54
N GLU A 171 -0.77 13.28 8.50
CA GLU A 171 -1.33 12.69 7.28
C GLU A 171 -2.15 11.42 7.60
N VAL A 172 -1.60 10.55 8.45
CA VAL A 172 -2.26 9.31 8.88
C VAL A 172 -3.57 9.62 9.60
N TRP A 173 -3.54 10.55 10.59
CA TRP A 173 -4.73 10.89 11.37
C TRP A 173 -5.83 11.48 10.50
N ARG A 174 -5.50 12.53 9.71
CA ARG A 174 -6.46 13.20 8.84
C ARG A 174 -7.04 12.24 7.78
N SER A 175 -6.21 11.36 7.24
CA SER A 175 -6.65 10.36 6.27
C SER A 175 -7.62 9.34 6.89
N LEU A 176 -7.30 8.82 8.06
CA LEU A 176 -8.16 7.83 8.74
C LEU A 176 -9.47 8.46 9.24
N GLU A 177 -9.45 9.72 9.67
CA GLU A 177 -10.65 10.47 10.07
C GLU A 177 -11.59 10.76 8.88
N SER A 178 -11.10 10.72 7.65
CA SER A 178 -11.93 10.84 6.44
C SER A 178 -12.69 9.57 6.06
N VAL A 179 -12.40 8.45 6.72
CA VAL A 179 -13.08 7.18 6.49
C VAL A 179 -14.32 7.10 7.39
N GLU A 180 -15.48 6.98 6.79
CA GLU A 180 -16.76 6.98 7.49
C GLU A 180 -17.05 5.68 8.24
N PHE A 181 -16.53 4.56 7.70
CA PHE A 181 -16.81 3.23 8.26
C PHE A 181 -15.60 2.31 8.10
N PHE A 182 -15.35 1.51 9.13
CA PHE A 182 -14.45 0.36 9.11
C PHE A 182 -15.18 -0.88 9.64
N ASP A 183 -14.88 -2.05 9.06
CA ASP A 183 -15.15 -3.31 9.73
C ASP A 183 -14.15 -3.46 10.90
N LEU A 184 -14.62 -3.12 12.10
CA LEU A 184 -13.77 -3.09 13.31
C LEU A 184 -13.32 -4.49 13.73
N ASP A 185 -14.10 -5.53 13.46
CA ASP A 185 -13.69 -6.91 13.72
C ASP A 185 -12.50 -7.28 12.83
N ALA A 186 -12.54 -6.91 11.55
CA ALA A 186 -11.42 -7.10 10.63
C ALA A 186 -10.18 -6.26 11.02
N VAL A 187 -10.36 -5.04 11.52
CA VAL A 187 -9.27 -4.20 12.05
C VAL A 187 -8.59 -4.89 13.23
N VAL A 188 -9.37 -5.33 14.22
CA VAL A 188 -8.85 -5.99 15.43
C VAL A 188 -8.14 -7.30 15.07
N GLU A 189 -8.77 -8.15 14.25
CA GLU A 189 -8.18 -9.41 13.81
C GLU A 189 -6.82 -9.18 13.13
N TYR A 190 -6.74 -8.22 12.21
CA TYR A 190 -5.48 -7.93 11.51
C TYR A 190 -4.43 -7.31 12.42
N ALA A 191 -4.82 -6.43 13.35
CA ALA A 191 -3.91 -5.86 14.35
C ALA A 191 -3.28 -6.94 15.23
N LEU A 192 -4.07 -7.94 15.66
CA LEU A 192 -3.58 -9.07 16.44
C LEU A 192 -2.66 -9.99 15.63
N LYS A 193 -2.93 -10.22 14.34
CA LYS A 193 -2.05 -10.98 13.43
C LYS A 193 -0.68 -10.33 13.25
N ARG A 194 -0.54 -9.01 13.46
CA ARG A 194 0.75 -8.30 13.40
C ARG A 194 1.74 -8.73 14.48
N ASP A 195 1.24 -9.33 15.56
CA ASP A 195 2.03 -9.80 16.72
C ASP A 195 3.00 -8.73 17.24
N SER A 196 2.50 -7.50 17.40
CA SER A 196 3.24 -6.33 17.89
C SER A 196 2.41 -5.57 18.92
N SER A 197 2.84 -5.60 20.17
CA SER A 197 2.15 -4.88 21.25
C SER A 197 2.11 -3.37 21.01
N LEU A 198 3.15 -2.79 20.39
CA LEU A 198 3.15 -1.37 20.01
C LEU A 198 2.10 -1.07 18.93
N THR A 199 1.99 -1.92 17.91
CA THR A 199 0.95 -1.77 16.86
C THR A 199 -0.44 -1.85 17.48
N VAL A 200 -0.66 -2.85 18.34
CA VAL A 200 -1.91 -3.03 19.07
C VAL A 200 -2.26 -1.79 19.91
N ALA A 201 -1.28 -1.24 20.65
CA ALA A 201 -1.49 -0.04 21.45
C ALA A 201 -1.83 1.19 20.60
N ARG A 202 -1.19 1.36 19.43
CA ARG A 202 -1.48 2.47 18.51
C ARG A 202 -2.87 2.37 17.90
N VAL A 203 -3.26 1.18 17.47
CA VAL A 203 -4.60 0.90 16.93
C VAL A 203 -5.65 1.13 18.01
N GLY A 204 -5.43 0.56 19.20
CA GLY A 204 -6.34 0.74 20.33
C GLY A 204 -6.48 2.20 20.74
N PHE A 205 -5.37 2.94 20.81
CA PHE A 205 -5.39 4.39 21.10
C PHE A 205 -6.18 5.18 20.04
N PHE A 206 -5.98 4.89 18.76
CA PHE A 206 -6.74 5.52 17.69
C PHE A 206 -8.25 5.22 17.81
N LEU A 207 -8.61 3.96 17.97
CA LEU A 207 -10.01 3.54 18.10
C LEU A 207 -10.68 4.14 19.37
N ASP A 208 -9.95 4.21 20.48
CA ASP A 208 -10.44 4.78 21.73
C ASP A 208 -10.75 6.28 21.61
N GLN A 209 -9.92 7.02 20.86
CA GLN A 209 -10.18 8.43 20.54
C GLN A 209 -11.38 8.64 19.60
N HIS A 210 -11.74 7.62 18.82
CA HIS A 210 -12.82 7.70 17.84
C HIS A 210 -14.03 6.82 18.20
N ARG A 211 -14.20 6.52 19.50
CA ARG A 211 -15.23 5.61 20.01
C ARG A 211 -16.61 5.88 19.45
N GLN A 212 -17.04 7.14 19.50
CA GLN A 212 -18.38 7.53 19.07
C GLN A 212 -18.51 7.57 17.55
N THR A 213 -17.55 8.19 16.87
CA THR A 213 -17.56 8.36 15.42
C THR A 213 -17.49 7.04 14.66
N LEU A 214 -16.71 6.09 15.14
CA LEU A 214 -16.52 4.79 14.50
C LEU A 214 -17.37 3.68 15.18
N MET A 215 -18.23 4.03 16.12
CA MET A 215 -19.07 3.07 16.87
C MET A 215 -18.26 1.92 17.49
N VAL A 216 -17.10 2.26 18.12
CA VAL A 216 -16.21 1.27 18.70
C VAL A 216 -16.81 0.68 19.97
N GLU A 217 -17.07 -0.61 19.96
CA GLU A 217 -17.58 -1.34 21.09
C GLU A 217 -16.46 -1.73 22.08
N GLU A 218 -16.83 -1.94 23.35
CA GLU A 218 -15.86 -2.34 24.38
C GLU A 218 -15.15 -3.67 24.06
N ARG A 219 -15.82 -4.61 23.38
CA ARG A 219 -15.21 -5.90 22.97
C ARG A 219 -13.99 -5.71 22.06
N HIS A 220 -14.02 -4.71 21.14
CA HIS A 220 -12.90 -4.40 20.26
C HIS A 220 -11.68 -3.91 21.06
N LEU A 221 -11.93 -2.97 22.00
CA LEU A 221 -10.88 -2.41 22.85
C LEU A 221 -10.33 -3.45 23.85
N ALA A 222 -11.19 -4.27 24.42
CA ALA A 222 -10.80 -5.33 25.36
C ALA A 222 -9.88 -6.36 24.67
N ALA A 223 -10.20 -6.78 23.44
CA ALA A 223 -9.37 -7.69 22.65
C ALA A 223 -7.97 -7.12 22.40
N LEU A 224 -7.87 -5.83 22.07
CA LEU A 224 -6.59 -5.15 21.87
C LEU A 224 -5.83 -4.96 23.20
N ARG A 225 -6.52 -4.56 24.30
CA ARG A 225 -5.88 -4.39 25.62
C ARG A 225 -5.25 -5.67 26.13
N ALA A 226 -5.82 -6.82 25.85
CA ALA A 226 -5.25 -8.12 26.22
C ALA A 226 -3.85 -8.37 25.62
N ARG A 227 -3.48 -7.64 24.57
CA ARG A 227 -2.17 -7.71 23.91
C ARG A 227 -1.39 -6.40 23.94
N ALA A 228 -1.88 -5.41 24.71
CA ALA A 228 -1.19 -4.15 24.90
C ALA A 228 0.15 -4.34 25.64
N PRO A 229 1.12 -3.41 25.49
CA PRO A 229 2.41 -3.53 26.16
C PRO A 229 2.26 -3.47 27.68
N VAL A 230 3.03 -4.31 28.38
CA VAL A 230 3.05 -4.33 29.88
C VAL A 230 3.78 -3.09 30.42
N GLN A 231 4.79 -2.59 29.70
CA GLN A 231 5.55 -1.41 30.06
C GLN A 231 5.28 -0.27 29.08
N PRO A 232 5.43 1.00 29.54
CA PRO A 232 5.22 2.15 28.67
C PRO A 232 6.13 2.12 27.44
N LEU A 233 5.53 2.29 26.27
CA LEU A 233 6.23 2.45 24.98
C LEU A 233 5.94 3.84 24.41
N TYR A 234 6.87 4.35 23.63
CA TYR A 234 6.65 5.60 22.91
C TYR A 234 5.84 5.38 21.64
N LEU A 235 4.92 6.31 21.36
CA LEU A 235 4.15 6.31 20.11
C LEU A 235 5.06 6.32 18.89
N ASP A 236 6.18 7.07 18.95
CA ASP A 236 7.14 7.20 17.86
C ASP A 236 8.55 6.74 18.28
N ARG A 237 9.31 6.26 17.30
CA ARG A 237 10.73 5.91 17.49
C ARG A 237 11.60 7.08 17.93
N LYS A 238 11.21 8.31 17.61
CA LYS A 238 11.89 9.54 18.05
C LYS A 238 11.82 9.78 19.55
N ARG A 239 10.96 9.04 20.27
CA ARG A 239 10.76 9.15 21.71
C ARG A 239 10.50 10.60 22.15
N GLU A 240 9.68 11.32 21.37
CA GLU A 240 9.29 12.69 21.72
C GLU A 240 8.63 12.71 23.10
N PRO A 241 8.88 13.75 23.92
CA PRO A 241 8.17 13.93 25.19
C PRO A 241 6.66 13.96 24.98
N GLY A 242 5.92 13.37 25.91
CA GLY A 242 4.47 13.27 25.79
C GLY A 242 3.84 12.81 27.10
N LYS A 243 2.53 12.61 27.08
CA LYS A 243 1.77 12.09 28.22
C LYS A 243 1.57 10.58 28.09
N LEU A 244 1.63 9.88 29.22
CA LEU A 244 1.32 8.47 29.29
C LEU A 244 -0.20 8.26 29.24
N VAL A 245 -0.65 7.58 28.18
CA VAL A 245 -2.01 7.07 28.07
C VAL A 245 -2.06 5.68 28.73
N GLN A 246 -2.46 5.64 29.99
CA GLN A 246 -2.39 4.44 30.82
C GLN A 246 -3.13 3.24 30.23
N ALA A 247 -4.31 3.46 29.63
CA ALA A 247 -5.11 2.39 29.02
C ALA A 247 -4.37 1.58 27.95
N TRP A 248 -3.33 2.16 27.35
CA TRP A 248 -2.54 1.55 26.26
C TRP A 248 -1.05 1.44 26.57
N ASN A 249 -0.62 1.86 27.77
CA ASN A 249 0.80 2.01 28.13
C ASN A 249 1.62 2.71 27.01
N LEU A 250 1.08 3.81 26.47
CA LEU A 250 1.62 4.52 25.34
C LEU A 250 1.95 5.96 25.71
N VAL A 251 3.20 6.37 25.55
CA VAL A 251 3.63 7.77 25.68
C VAL A 251 3.35 8.48 24.38
N VAL A 252 2.39 9.39 24.38
CA VAL A 252 1.88 10.07 23.19
C VAL A 252 2.25 11.56 23.24
N PRO A 253 2.90 12.10 22.18
CA PRO A 253 3.20 13.52 22.08
C PRO A 253 1.95 14.39 22.15
N GLU A 254 2.05 15.57 22.79
CA GLU A 254 0.90 16.47 23.01
C GLU A 254 0.19 16.83 21.70
N ARG A 255 0.93 17.06 20.62
CA ARG A 255 0.39 17.36 19.28
C ARG A 255 -0.53 16.28 18.73
N VAL A 256 -0.28 15.00 19.08
CA VAL A 256 -1.11 13.87 18.66
C VAL A 256 -2.32 13.71 19.57
N LEU A 257 -2.14 13.96 20.88
CA LEU A 257 -3.22 13.92 21.86
C LEU A 257 -4.28 14.98 21.57
N SER A 258 -3.84 16.21 21.35
CA SER A 258 -4.73 17.36 21.12
C SER A 258 -5.14 17.50 19.65
N ARG A 259 -4.61 16.63 18.76
CA ARG A 259 -4.80 16.74 17.30
C ARG A 259 -4.41 18.11 16.75
N SER A 260 -3.49 18.79 17.43
CA SER A 260 -2.99 20.09 17.01
C SER A 260 -1.85 19.90 16.02
N TRP A 261 -2.19 19.83 14.75
CA TRP A 261 -1.25 19.73 13.62
C TRP A 261 -0.76 21.11 13.15
N GLY A 262 -0.84 22.10 14.03
CA GLY A 262 -0.49 23.48 13.71
C GLY A 262 1.01 23.69 13.63
N THR A 263 1.37 24.45 12.62
CA THR A 263 2.60 25.19 12.33
C THR A 263 3.62 25.17 13.48
N VAL A 264 4.69 24.40 13.29
CA VAL A 264 5.92 24.68 14.02
C VAL A 264 6.38 26.07 13.54
N ALA A 265 6.30 27.03 14.47
CA ALA A 265 6.84 28.35 14.25
C ALA A 265 8.37 28.29 14.05
#